data_5e1774b60ea1fed47f972dda1f98ee3b
#
_entry.id   5e1774b60ea1fed47f972dda1f98ee3b
#
_cell.length_a   1.000
_cell.length_b   1.000
_cell.length_c   1.000
_cell.angle_alpha   90.00
_cell.angle_beta   90.00
_cell.angle_gamma   90.00
#
_symmetry.space_group_name_H-M   'P 1'
#
loop_
_entity.id
_entity.type
_entity.pdbx_description
1 polymer ?
#
loop_
_entity_poly.entity_id
_entity_poly.type
_entity_poly.pdbx_seq_one_letter_code
_entity_poly.pdbx_strand_id
1 'polypeptide(L)'
;DDNPANLKLIGALLEDKVQHVELCDSGHQAVDRAKQMQFDLILMDIQMPDMDGIRACELIHQLPHQQQTPVIAVTAHAMAGQKEKLLSAGMNDYLAKPIEEEKLHNLLLRYKPGANVAARLMAPEPAEFIFNPNATLDWQLALRQAAGKPDLARDMLQMLIDFLPEVRNKIEEQLVGENPNGLVDLVHKLHGSCGYSGVPRMKNLCQLIEQQLRSGVHEEELEPEFLELLDEMDNVAREAKKILG
;
A
#
# COMPACT_ATOMS: atom_id res chain seq x y z
N ASP A 1 -5.59 -6.00 2.33
CA ASP A 1 -4.99 -5.26 1.20
C ASP A 1 -5.11 -6.12 -0.06
N ASP A 2 -5.55 -5.57 -1.18
CA ASP A 2 -5.74 -6.31 -2.43
C ASP A 2 -4.45 -6.42 -3.28
N ASN A 3 -3.38 -5.74 -2.85
CA ASN A 3 -2.09 -5.78 -3.50
C ASN A 3 -1.21 -6.89 -2.90
N PRO A 4 -0.85 -7.94 -3.65
CA PRO A 4 -0.04 -9.06 -3.14
C PRO A 4 1.36 -8.64 -2.69
N ALA A 5 1.93 -7.58 -3.25
CA ALA A 5 3.22 -7.04 -2.81
C ALA A 5 3.11 -6.44 -1.40
N ASN A 6 2.05 -5.67 -1.14
CA ASN A 6 1.79 -5.13 0.20
C ASN A 6 1.59 -6.25 1.23
N LEU A 7 0.79 -7.27 0.89
CA LEU A 7 0.57 -8.42 1.77
C LEU A 7 1.87 -9.16 2.09
N LYS A 8 2.70 -9.41 1.07
CA LYS A 8 4.02 -10.05 1.27
C LYS A 8 4.93 -9.23 2.18
N LEU A 9 5.00 -7.92 1.97
CA LEU A 9 5.82 -7.03 2.79
C LEU A 9 5.32 -7.02 4.23
N ILE A 10 4.03 -6.77 4.46
CA ILE A 10 3.45 -6.72 5.81
C ILE A 10 3.64 -8.06 6.51
N GLY A 11 3.41 -9.19 5.84
CA GLY A 11 3.67 -10.52 6.37
C GLY A 11 5.11 -10.68 6.86
N ALA A 12 6.09 -10.31 6.03
CA ALA A 12 7.51 -10.37 6.36
C ALA A 12 7.94 -9.39 7.48
N LEU A 13 7.27 -8.24 7.60
CA LEU A 13 7.52 -7.27 8.68
C LEU A 13 6.92 -7.73 10.02
N LEU A 14 5.87 -8.54 9.99
CA LEU A 14 5.17 -9.02 11.19
C LEU A 14 5.70 -10.36 11.71
N GLU A 15 6.36 -11.17 10.85
CA GLU A 15 6.76 -12.55 11.14
C GLU A 15 7.46 -12.74 12.49
N ASP A 16 8.40 -11.82 12.82
CA ASP A 16 9.15 -11.89 14.08
C ASP A 16 8.55 -11.03 15.22
N LYS A 17 7.42 -10.36 14.97
CA LYS A 17 6.85 -9.36 15.90
C LYS A 17 5.56 -9.83 16.57
N VAL A 18 4.87 -10.79 15.98
CA VAL A 18 3.57 -11.29 16.45
C VAL A 18 3.53 -12.82 16.37
N GLN A 19 2.63 -13.45 17.14
CA GLN A 19 2.52 -14.91 17.20
C GLN A 19 1.83 -15.52 15.98
N HIS A 20 0.87 -14.78 15.41
CA HIS A 20 0.06 -15.25 14.30
C HIS A 20 -0.32 -14.08 13.39
N VAL A 21 -0.27 -14.31 12.09
CA VAL A 21 -0.66 -13.36 11.04
C VAL A 21 -1.62 -14.05 10.09
N GLU A 22 -2.80 -13.45 9.88
CA GLU A 22 -3.72 -13.79 8.79
C GLU A 22 -3.63 -12.73 7.72
N LEU A 23 -3.38 -13.12 6.47
CA LEU A 23 -3.35 -12.22 5.32
C LEU A 23 -4.63 -12.40 4.51
N CYS A 24 -5.29 -11.30 4.20
CA CYS A 24 -6.53 -11.26 3.42
C CYS A 24 -6.35 -10.33 2.21
N ASP A 25 -6.76 -10.78 1.03
CA ASP A 25 -6.65 -10.06 -0.23
C ASP A 25 -7.88 -9.21 -0.58
N SER A 26 -8.88 -9.19 0.29
CA SER A 26 -10.13 -8.45 0.07
C SER A 26 -10.87 -8.15 1.37
N GLY A 27 -11.72 -7.12 1.35
CA GLY A 27 -12.58 -6.78 2.49
C GLY A 27 -13.55 -7.92 2.87
N HIS A 28 -14.06 -8.67 1.89
CA HIS A 28 -14.92 -9.82 2.12
C HIS A 28 -14.19 -10.93 2.88
N GLN A 29 -12.98 -11.28 2.44
CA GLN A 29 -12.17 -12.30 3.10
C GLN A 29 -11.81 -11.87 4.53
N ALA A 30 -11.49 -10.58 4.75
CA ALA A 30 -11.20 -10.05 6.08
C ALA A 30 -12.40 -10.19 7.03
N VAL A 31 -13.62 -9.85 6.56
CA VAL A 31 -14.86 -10.03 7.33
C VAL A 31 -15.10 -11.51 7.64
N ASP A 32 -14.90 -12.41 6.68
CA ASP A 32 -15.13 -13.84 6.89
C ASP A 32 -14.12 -14.45 7.85
N ARG A 33 -12.87 -14.01 7.83
CA ARG A 33 -11.89 -14.40 8.86
C ARG A 33 -12.25 -13.88 10.24
N ALA A 34 -12.69 -12.62 10.32
CA ALA A 34 -13.13 -12.03 11.57
C ALA A 34 -14.35 -12.71 12.18
N LYS A 35 -15.22 -13.36 11.39
CA LYS A 35 -16.32 -14.22 11.91
C LYS A 35 -15.80 -15.52 12.55
N GLN A 36 -14.66 -16.04 12.06
CA GLN A 36 -14.17 -17.35 12.47
C GLN A 36 -13.23 -17.30 13.69
N MET A 37 -12.51 -16.20 13.88
CA MET A 37 -11.54 -16.05 14.96
C MET A 37 -11.45 -14.61 15.45
N GLN A 38 -11.01 -14.43 16.69
CA GLN A 38 -10.77 -13.11 17.28
C GLN A 38 -9.36 -12.65 16.98
N PHE A 39 -9.21 -11.36 16.67
CA PHE A 39 -7.92 -10.70 16.44
C PHE A 39 -7.62 -9.68 17.54
N ASP A 40 -6.33 -9.50 17.85
CA ASP A 40 -5.86 -8.45 18.76
C ASP A 40 -5.72 -7.10 18.06
N LEU A 41 -5.50 -7.12 16.72
CA LEU A 41 -5.33 -5.95 15.86
C LEU A 41 -5.65 -6.32 14.41
N ILE A 42 -6.24 -5.40 13.67
CA ILE A 42 -6.49 -5.52 12.22
C ILE A 42 -5.86 -4.33 11.51
N LEU A 43 -4.99 -4.61 10.52
CA LEU A 43 -4.50 -3.62 9.56
C LEU A 43 -5.39 -3.71 8.32
N MET A 44 -6.08 -2.62 7.98
CA MET A 44 -7.10 -2.60 6.94
C MET A 44 -6.76 -1.57 5.87
N ASP A 45 -6.51 -2.02 4.65
CA ASP A 45 -6.44 -1.11 3.51
C ASP A 45 -7.80 -0.43 3.30
N ILE A 46 -7.77 0.87 3.04
CA ILE A 46 -8.97 1.64 2.78
C ILE A 46 -9.47 1.43 1.35
N GLN A 47 -8.55 1.31 0.40
CA GLN A 47 -8.88 1.24 -1.01
C GLN A 47 -8.75 -0.19 -1.52
N MET A 48 -9.86 -0.90 -1.53
CA MET A 48 -9.98 -2.25 -2.08
C MET A 48 -11.18 -2.33 -3.02
N PRO A 49 -11.11 -3.16 -4.08
CA PRO A 49 -12.25 -3.44 -4.95
C PRO A 49 -13.43 -4.08 -4.18
N ASP A 50 -14.64 -3.90 -4.68
CA ASP A 50 -15.90 -4.50 -4.23
C ASP A 50 -16.33 -4.09 -2.81
N MET A 51 -15.43 -4.15 -1.84
CA MET A 51 -15.67 -3.73 -0.45
C MET A 51 -14.49 -2.93 0.07
N ASP A 52 -14.69 -1.64 0.28
CA ASP A 52 -13.67 -0.76 0.88
C ASP A 52 -13.42 -1.09 2.37
N GLY A 53 -12.27 -0.63 2.87
CA GLY A 53 -11.87 -0.91 4.25
C GLY A 53 -12.76 -0.30 5.31
N ILE A 54 -13.44 0.80 5.02
CA ILE A 54 -14.41 1.43 5.93
C ILE A 54 -15.60 0.50 6.11
N ARG A 55 -16.16 0.01 5.01
CA ARG A 55 -17.27 -0.92 5.04
C ARG A 55 -16.91 -2.24 5.71
N ALA A 56 -15.72 -2.76 5.45
CA ALA A 56 -15.20 -3.96 6.12
C ALA A 56 -15.08 -3.74 7.64
N CYS A 57 -14.55 -2.60 8.09
CA CYS A 57 -14.45 -2.24 9.50
C CYS A 57 -15.82 -2.19 10.19
N GLU A 58 -16.81 -1.55 9.58
CA GLU A 58 -18.18 -1.50 10.10
C GLU A 58 -18.75 -2.91 10.33
N LEU A 59 -18.61 -3.80 9.35
CA LEU A 59 -19.11 -5.19 9.44
C LEU A 59 -18.37 -5.99 10.51
N ILE A 60 -17.06 -5.80 10.63
CA ILE A 60 -16.25 -6.47 11.66
C ILE A 60 -16.68 -6.03 13.05
N HIS A 61 -16.89 -4.74 13.29
CA HIS A 61 -17.32 -4.23 14.60
C HIS A 61 -18.75 -4.62 14.97
N GLN A 62 -19.58 -5.08 14.03
CA GLN A 62 -20.89 -5.67 14.32
C GLN A 62 -20.79 -7.09 14.92
N LEU A 63 -19.63 -7.75 14.80
CA LEU A 63 -19.40 -9.07 15.38
C LEU A 63 -19.16 -8.95 16.90
N PRO A 64 -19.90 -9.67 17.76
CA PRO A 64 -19.81 -9.48 19.21
C PRO A 64 -18.40 -9.63 19.80
N HIS A 65 -17.59 -10.53 19.24
CA HIS A 65 -16.21 -10.78 19.68
C HIS A 65 -15.17 -9.86 19.06
N GLN A 66 -15.54 -9.01 18.08
CA GLN A 66 -14.66 -8.06 17.42
C GLN A 66 -14.96 -6.59 17.76
N GLN A 67 -16.00 -6.30 18.55
CA GLN A 67 -16.43 -4.92 18.85
C GLN A 67 -15.33 -4.04 19.44
N GLN A 68 -14.37 -4.63 20.15
CA GLN A 68 -13.25 -3.93 20.78
C GLN A 68 -11.93 -4.12 20.03
N THR A 69 -11.91 -4.90 18.94
CA THR A 69 -10.70 -5.14 18.17
C THR A 69 -10.26 -3.86 17.46
N PRO A 70 -9.04 -3.35 17.73
CA PRO A 70 -8.56 -2.16 17.05
C PRO A 70 -8.39 -2.41 15.55
N VAL A 71 -8.99 -1.54 14.74
CA VAL A 71 -8.81 -1.52 13.28
C VAL A 71 -8.01 -0.29 12.91
N ILE A 72 -6.87 -0.51 12.26
CA ILE A 72 -5.92 0.51 11.84
C ILE A 72 -6.01 0.65 10.33
N ALA A 73 -6.36 1.85 9.87
CA ALA A 73 -6.39 2.13 8.44
C ALA A 73 -4.99 2.10 7.83
N VAL A 74 -4.84 1.46 6.68
CA VAL A 74 -3.64 1.56 5.84
C VAL A 74 -4.02 2.38 4.61
N THR A 75 -3.35 3.52 4.36
CA THR A 75 -3.79 4.47 3.32
C THR A 75 -2.62 5.09 2.56
N ALA A 76 -2.80 5.32 1.25
CA ALA A 76 -1.84 6.06 0.44
C ALA A 76 -1.81 7.57 0.77
N HIS A 77 -2.86 8.11 1.39
CA HIS A 77 -3.00 9.54 1.68
C HIS A 77 -3.25 9.77 3.17
N ALA A 78 -2.30 10.38 3.85
CA ALA A 78 -2.38 10.74 5.29
C ALA A 78 -2.74 12.21 5.50
N MET A 79 -3.67 12.80 4.71
CA MET A 79 -4.04 14.20 4.85
C MET A 79 -4.93 14.44 6.09
N ALA A 80 -4.79 15.61 6.72
CA ALA A 80 -5.43 15.97 7.99
C ALA A 80 -6.97 15.77 8.00
N GLY A 81 -7.67 16.02 6.90
CA GLY A 81 -9.12 15.81 6.81
C GLY A 81 -9.57 14.35 6.67
N GLN A 82 -8.66 13.44 6.33
CA GLN A 82 -8.97 12.01 6.16
C GLN A 82 -8.95 11.27 7.51
N LYS A 83 -8.09 11.71 8.43
CA LYS A 83 -8.02 11.15 9.79
C LYS A 83 -9.38 11.20 10.50
N GLU A 84 -10.04 12.35 10.46
CA GLU A 84 -11.35 12.53 11.09
C GLU A 84 -12.42 11.60 10.50
N LYS A 85 -12.40 11.38 9.18
CA LYS A 85 -13.30 10.42 8.51
C LYS A 85 -13.06 8.99 8.96
N LEU A 86 -11.80 8.57 9.05
CA LEU A 86 -11.42 7.22 9.48
C LEU A 86 -11.82 6.96 10.93
N LEU A 87 -11.55 7.92 11.82
CA LEU A 87 -11.96 7.81 13.23
C LEU A 87 -13.48 7.79 13.40
N SER A 88 -14.23 8.60 12.62
CA SER A 88 -15.70 8.61 12.64
C SER A 88 -16.31 7.33 12.06
N ALA A 89 -15.59 6.61 11.21
CA ALA A 89 -15.95 5.30 10.68
C ALA A 89 -15.63 4.14 11.66
N GLY A 90 -15.14 4.44 12.87
CA GLY A 90 -14.84 3.45 13.91
C GLY A 90 -13.41 2.91 13.90
N MET A 91 -12.54 3.40 13.01
CA MET A 91 -11.13 3.02 13.01
C MET A 91 -10.38 3.70 14.16
N ASN A 92 -9.34 3.06 14.67
CA ASN A 92 -8.64 3.49 15.88
C ASN A 92 -7.40 4.36 15.60
N ASP A 93 -6.75 4.13 14.45
CA ASP A 93 -5.52 4.83 14.03
C ASP A 93 -5.33 4.65 12.52
N TYR A 94 -4.21 5.15 11.99
CA TYR A 94 -3.85 4.95 10.59
C TYR A 94 -2.34 4.78 10.41
N LEU A 95 -1.96 4.09 9.32
CA LEU A 95 -0.60 3.98 8.78
C LEU A 95 -0.60 4.46 7.33
N ALA A 96 0.32 5.35 7.01
CA ALA A 96 0.53 5.77 5.63
C ALA A 96 1.33 4.73 4.85
N LYS A 97 0.95 4.46 3.60
CA LYS A 97 1.77 3.72 2.63
C LYS A 97 2.85 4.66 2.04
N PRO A 98 4.09 4.20 1.86
CA PRO A 98 4.61 2.88 2.18
C PRO A 98 4.73 2.66 3.70
N ILE A 99 4.41 1.43 4.16
CA ILE A 99 4.50 1.09 5.58
C ILE A 99 5.97 0.98 5.97
N GLU A 100 6.41 1.87 6.84
CA GLU A 100 7.75 1.85 7.41
C GLU A 100 7.79 0.93 8.63
N GLU A 101 8.82 0.09 8.73
CA GLU A 101 8.97 -0.89 9.83
C GLU A 101 8.89 -0.23 11.21
N GLU A 102 9.53 0.92 11.39
CA GLU A 102 9.55 1.64 12.67
C GLU A 102 8.15 2.14 13.07
N LYS A 103 7.38 2.68 12.10
CA LYS A 103 6.01 3.12 12.33
C LYS A 103 5.09 1.95 12.69
N LEU A 104 5.24 0.82 11.98
CA LEU A 104 4.51 -0.41 12.27
C LEU A 104 4.87 -0.94 13.66
N HIS A 105 6.16 -1.00 14.01
CA HIS A 105 6.61 -1.43 15.33
C HIS A 105 6.03 -0.56 16.46
N ASN A 106 6.10 0.75 16.32
CA ASN A 106 5.54 1.70 17.30
C ASN A 106 4.03 1.55 17.44
N LEU A 107 3.33 1.25 16.34
CA LEU A 107 1.91 0.98 16.35
C LEU A 107 1.59 -0.32 17.10
N LEU A 108 2.31 -1.41 16.83
CA LEU A 108 2.14 -2.69 17.52
C LEU A 108 2.37 -2.53 19.03
N LEU A 109 3.37 -1.76 19.46
CA LEU A 109 3.60 -1.48 20.88
C LEU A 109 2.44 -0.71 21.52
N ARG A 110 1.83 0.25 20.78
CA ARG A 110 0.68 1.02 21.27
C ARG A 110 -0.58 0.17 21.48
N TYR A 111 -0.78 -0.81 20.62
CA TYR A 111 -1.99 -1.67 20.61
C TYR A 111 -1.75 -3.06 21.19
N LYS A 112 -0.57 -3.33 21.73
CA LYS A 112 -0.28 -4.58 22.43
C LYS A 112 -1.29 -4.82 23.56
N PRO A 113 -1.87 -6.03 23.72
CA PRO A 113 -2.75 -6.36 24.84
C PRO A 113 -2.09 -5.99 26.18
N GLY A 114 -2.81 -5.19 26.98
CA GLY A 114 -2.29 -4.70 28.27
C GLY A 114 -1.44 -3.41 28.23
N ALA A 115 -1.24 -2.80 27.06
CA ALA A 115 -0.52 -1.53 26.95
C ALA A 115 -1.30 -0.37 27.60
N ASN A 116 -0.61 0.47 28.38
CA ASN A 116 -1.21 1.63 29.04
C ASN A 116 -1.54 2.71 28.00
N VAL A 117 -2.75 3.31 28.08
CA VAL A 117 -3.23 4.37 27.17
C VAL A 117 -2.27 5.57 27.09
N ALA A 118 -1.52 5.87 28.15
CA ALA A 118 -0.53 6.97 28.17
C ALA A 118 0.66 6.72 27.21
N ALA A 119 1.02 5.47 26.92
CA ALA A 119 2.09 5.12 25.98
C ALA A 119 1.68 5.33 24.50
N ARG A 120 0.38 5.47 24.23
CA ARG A 120 -0.16 5.65 22.86
C ARG A 120 0.17 7.02 22.25
N LEU A 121 0.55 8.02 23.06
CA LEU A 121 0.68 9.42 22.62
C LEU A 121 2.11 9.92 22.43
N MET A 122 3.16 9.12 22.70
CA MET A 122 4.54 9.61 22.81
C MET A 122 5.59 8.93 21.93
N ALA A 123 5.20 8.30 20.81
CA ALA A 123 6.19 7.80 19.86
C ALA A 123 6.77 8.96 19.03
N PRO A 124 8.11 9.18 19.00
CA PRO A 124 8.71 10.21 18.17
C PRO A 124 8.49 9.89 16.68
N GLU A 125 8.31 10.94 15.87
CA GLU A 125 8.30 10.79 14.41
C GLU A 125 9.70 10.39 13.93
N PRO A 126 9.81 9.42 12.99
CA PRO A 126 11.10 9.00 12.45
C PRO A 126 11.77 10.13 11.67
N ALA A 127 13.10 10.16 11.71
CA ALA A 127 13.91 11.13 10.98
C ALA A 127 13.65 11.04 9.46
N GLU A 128 13.57 12.20 8.80
CA GLU A 128 13.41 12.26 7.33
C GLU A 128 14.62 11.62 6.64
N PHE A 129 14.33 10.69 5.74
CA PHE A 129 15.33 10.08 4.87
C PHE A 129 15.40 10.84 3.56
N ILE A 130 16.60 11.33 3.23
CA ILE A 130 16.85 12.04 1.98
C ILE A 130 17.11 11.01 0.87
N PHE A 131 16.24 10.95 -0.13
CA PHE A 131 16.39 10.14 -1.35
C PHE A 131 16.21 11.04 -2.57
N ASN A 132 16.67 10.57 -3.74
CA ASN A 132 16.43 11.30 -4.99
C ASN A 132 15.04 10.93 -5.55
N PRO A 133 14.05 11.86 -5.53
CA PRO A 133 12.68 11.57 -5.99
C PRO A 133 12.59 11.33 -7.52
N ASN A 134 13.65 11.68 -8.27
CA ASN A 134 13.72 11.51 -9.71
C ASN A 134 14.58 10.31 -10.14
N ALA A 135 15.06 9.50 -9.19
CA ALA A 135 15.79 8.29 -9.55
C ALA A 135 14.85 7.25 -10.17
N THR A 136 15.28 6.64 -11.27
CA THR A 136 14.57 5.50 -11.87
C THR A 136 14.53 4.31 -10.92
N LEU A 137 15.68 3.96 -10.31
CA LEU A 137 15.79 2.95 -9.29
C LEU A 137 16.79 3.39 -8.23
N ASP A 138 16.39 3.33 -6.96
CA ASP A 138 17.20 3.61 -5.79
C ASP A 138 17.21 2.37 -4.88
N TRP A 139 18.30 1.59 -4.96
CA TRP A 139 18.44 0.35 -4.21
C TRP A 139 18.51 0.57 -2.69
N GLN A 140 19.05 1.71 -2.23
CA GLN A 140 19.08 2.03 -0.79
C GLN A 140 17.68 2.32 -0.26
N LEU A 141 16.85 2.99 -1.06
CA LEU A 141 15.45 3.19 -0.76
C LEU A 141 14.70 1.85 -0.70
N ALA A 142 14.90 0.96 -1.69
CA ALA A 142 14.31 -0.38 -1.73
C ALA A 142 14.68 -1.21 -0.49
N LEU A 143 15.96 -1.22 -0.10
CA LEU A 143 16.43 -1.90 1.11
C LEU A 143 15.75 -1.35 2.36
N ARG A 144 15.66 -0.03 2.50
CA ARG A 144 14.99 0.59 3.65
C ARG A 144 13.51 0.20 3.70
N GLN A 145 12.81 0.25 2.57
CA GLN A 145 11.41 -0.14 2.46
C GLN A 145 11.17 -1.60 2.81
N ALA A 146 12.17 -2.47 2.56
CA ALA A 146 12.17 -3.88 2.91
C ALA A 146 12.81 -4.17 4.30
N ALA A 147 12.84 -3.18 5.21
CA ALA A 147 13.41 -3.31 6.56
C ALA A 147 14.88 -3.80 6.58
N GLY A 148 15.67 -3.39 5.60
CA GLY A 148 17.07 -3.81 5.46
C GLY A 148 17.28 -5.26 5.00
N LYS A 149 16.22 -5.99 4.61
CA LYS A 149 16.27 -7.39 4.14
C LYS A 149 16.51 -7.42 2.61
N PRO A 150 17.72 -7.75 2.10
CA PRO A 150 18.02 -7.67 0.66
C PRO A 150 17.18 -8.63 -0.20
N ASP A 151 16.90 -9.83 0.32
CA ASP A 151 16.10 -10.82 -0.40
C ASP A 151 14.66 -10.34 -0.56
N LEU A 152 14.08 -9.76 0.50
CA LEU A 152 12.75 -9.15 0.43
C LEU A 152 12.72 -7.98 -0.55
N ALA A 153 13.75 -7.10 -0.55
CA ALA A 153 13.84 -5.99 -1.49
C ALA A 153 13.90 -6.47 -2.96
N ARG A 154 14.65 -7.57 -3.23
CA ARG A 154 14.67 -8.20 -4.55
C ARG A 154 13.32 -8.77 -4.94
N ASP A 155 12.67 -9.47 -4.03
CA ASP A 155 11.35 -10.05 -4.26
C ASP A 155 10.31 -8.96 -4.58
N MET A 156 10.32 -7.84 -3.84
CA MET A 156 9.41 -6.71 -4.09
C MET A 156 9.67 -6.09 -5.48
N LEU A 157 10.95 -5.91 -5.85
CA LEU A 157 11.32 -5.41 -7.16
C LEU A 157 10.92 -6.40 -8.27
N GLN A 158 11.13 -7.70 -8.08
CA GLN A 158 10.72 -8.73 -9.05
C GLN A 158 9.19 -8.73 -9.24
N MET A 159 8.41 -8.68 -8.17
CA MET A 159 6.95 -8.59 -8.25
C MET A 159 6.48 -7.36 -9.04
N LEU A 160 7.14 -6.22 -8.84
CA LEU A 160 6.87 -5.03 -9.65
C LEU A 160 7.14 -5.30 -11.14
N ILE A 161 8.32 -5.84 -11.48
CA ILE A 161 8.70 -6.14 -12.88
C ILE A 161 7.71 -7.11 -13.52
N ASP A 162 7.28 -8.14 -12.79
CA ASP A 162 6.30 -9.13 -13.29
C ASP A 162 4.92 -8.53 -13.54
N PHE A 163 4.58 -7.44 -12.84
CA PHE A 163 3.32 -6.72 -12.99
C PHE A 163 3.33 -5.70 -14.15
N LEU A 164 4.49 -5.13 -14.51
CA LEU A 164 4.57 -4.09 -15.54
C LEU A 164 3.93 -4.47 -16.89
N PRO A 165 4.04 -5.72 -17.42
CA PRO A 165 3.42 -6.07 -18.70
C PRO A 165 1.90 -5.91 -18.73
N GLU A 166 1.20 -6.25 -17.63
CA GLU A 166 -0.26 -6.08 -17.53
C GLU A 166 -0.64 -4.59 -17.61
N VAL A 167 0.08 -3.74 -16.84
CA VAL A 167 -0.16 -2.30 -16.84
C VAL A 167 0.12 -1.69 -18.21
N ARG A 168 1.23 -2.08 -18.85
CA ARG A 168 1.62 -1.64 -20.19
C ARG A 168 0.51 -1.91 -21.20
N ASN A 169 0.03 -3.14 -21.25
CA ASN A 169 -1.02 -3.54 -22.20
C ASN A 169 -2.27 -2.67 -22.05
N LYS A 170 -2.69 -2.40 -20.82
CA LYS A 170 -3.86 -1.54 -20.55
C LYS A 170 -3.65 -0.09 -20.95
N ILE A 171 -2.46 0.46 -20.74
CA ILE A 171 -2.13 1.82 -21.18
C ILE A 171 -2.10 1.88 -22.72
N GLU A 172 -1.50 0.88 -23.38
CA GLU A 172 -1.44 0.81 -24.85
C GLU A 172 -2.83 0.66 -25.47
N GLU A 173 -3.73 -0.15 -24.90
CA GLU A 173 -5.16 -0.23 -25.29
C GLU A 173 -5.81 1.16 -25.19
N GLN A 174 -5.59 1.91 -24.12
CA GLN A 174 -6.09 3.27 -23.93
C GLN A 174 -5.58 4.23 -25.02
N LEU A 175 -4.28 4.20 -25.32
CA LEU A 175 -3.65 5.08 -26.30
C LEU A 175 -4.12 4.85 -27.74
N VAL A 176 -4.63 3.66 -28.07
CA VAL A 176 -5.23 3.36 -29.39
C VAL A 176 -6.73 3.63 -29.44
N GLY A 177 -7.31 4.25 -28.39
CA GLY A 177 -8.71 4.62 -28.31
C GLY A 177 -9.65 3.49 -27.90
N GLU A 178 -9.13 2.37 -27.42
CA GLU A 178 -9.88 1.35 -26.71
C GLU A 178 -10.04 1.81 -25.25
N ASN A 179 -11.25 1.98 -24.77
CA ASN A 179 -11.48 2.42 -23.37
C ASN A 179 -11.43 1.19 -22.43
N PRO A 180 -10.25 0.83 -21.89
CA PRO A 180 -10.09 -0.36 -21.06
C PRO A 180 -10.70 -0.14 -19.68
N ASN A 181 -11.61 -1.00 -19.28
CA ASN A 181 -12.14 -1.00 -17.92
C ASN A 181 -11.02 -1.26 -16.90
N GLY A 182 -11.05 -0.52 -15.78
CA GLY A 182 -10.18 -0.76 -14.63
C GLY A 182 -8.77 -0.14 -14.73
N LEU A 183 -8.53 0.79 -15.65
CA LEU A 183 -7.24 1.49 -15.76
C LEU A 183 -6.88 2.26 -14.47
N VAL A 184 -7.87 2.93 -13.88
CA VAL A 184 -7.68 3.67 -12.60
C VAL A 184 -7.22 2.75 -11.47
N ASP A 185 -7.87 1.59 -11.32
CA ASP A 185 -7.53 0.61 -10.30
C ASP A 185 -6.15 0.00 -10.54
N LEU A 186 -5.80 -0.22 -11.81
CA LEU A 186 -4.51 -0.76 -12.19
C LEU A 186 -3.36 0.22 -11.91
N VAL A 187 -3.55 1.51 -12.23
CA VAL A 187 -2.59 2.58 -11.90
C VAL A 187 -2.46 2.73 -10.39
N HIS A 188 -3.56 2.62 -9.64
CA HIS A 188 -3.54 2.63 -8.18
C HIS A 188 -2.71 1.47 -7.61
N LYS A 189 -2.90 0.25 -8.11
CA LYS A 189 -2.10 -0.93 -7.72
C LYS A 189 -0.62 -0.77 -8.05
N LEU A 190 -0.32 -0.22 -9.24
CA LEU A 190 1.06 0.08 -9.63
C LEU A 190 1.68 1.11 -8.68
N HIS A 191 0.96 2.20 -8.36
CA HIS A 191 1.40 3.21 -7.40
C HIS A 191 1.75 2.58 -6.04
N GLY A 192 0.87 1.70 -5.52
CA GLY A 192 1.12 0.94 -4.30
C GLY A 192 2.40 0.10 -4.38
N SER A 193 2.58 -0.66 -5.47
CA SER A 193 3.76 -1.52 -5.67
C SER A 193 5.06 -0.71 -5.80
N CYS A 194 5.03 0.46 -6.45
CA CYS A 194 6.18 1.38 -6.52
C CYS A 194 6.63 1.87 -5.14
N GLY A 195 5.71 1.93 -4.18
CA GLY A 195 5.99 2.37 -2.82
C GLY A 195 7.02 1.53 -2.08
N TYR A 196 7.26 0.29 -2.51
CA TYR A 196 8.12 -0.68 -1.83
C TYR A 196 9.27 -1.22 -2.69
N SER A 197 9.39 -0.77 -3.93
CA SER A 197 10.33 -1.33 -4.90
C SER A 197 11.50 -0.40 -5.23
N GLY A 198 11.63 0.72 -4.52
CA GLY A 198 12.72 1.67 -4.72
C GLY A 198 12.71 2.37 -6.08
N VAL A 199 11.52 2.66 -6.64
CA VAL A 199 11.33 3.30 -7.95
C VAL A 199 10.61 4.66 -7.82
N PRO A 200 11.25 5.66 -7.21
CA PRO A 200 10.59 6.88 -6.79
C PRO A 200 10.02 7.71 -7.95
N ARG A 201 10.70 7.76 -9.12
CA ARG A 201 10.20 8.49 -10.29
C ARG A 201 8.92 7.86 -10.82
N MET A 202 8.90 6.53 -11.02
CA MET A 202 7.70 5.82 -11.45
C MET A 202 6.56 6.01 -10.45
N LYS A 203 6.85 5.96 -9.14
CA LYS A 203 5.86 6.23 -8.09
C LYS A 203 5.22 7.61 -8.25
N ASN A 204 6.02 8.66 -8.48
CA ASN A 204 5.53 10.02 -8.66
C ASN A 204 4.63 10.15 -9.90
N LEU A 205 5.00 9.51 -11.02
CA LEU A 205 4.19 9.46 -12.23
C LEU A 205 2.84 8.78 -11.99
N CYS A 206 2.84 7.62 -11.35
CA CYS A 206 1.60 6.93 -10.99
C CYS A 206 0.71 7.79 -10.08
N GLN A 207 1.29 8.47 -9.09
CA GLN A 207 0.55 9.36 -8.19
C GLN A 207 -0.10 10.52 -8.96
N LEU A 208 0.63 11.13 -9.89
CA LEU A 208 0.11 12.22 -10.72
C LEU A 208 -1.07 11.76 -11.58
N ILE A 209 -0.91 10.65 -12.30
CA ILE A 209 -1.95 10.06 -13.16
C ILE A 209 -3.18 9.69 -12.31
N GLU A 210 -2.99 8.98 -11.20
CA GLU A 210 -4.08 8.60 -10.31
C GLU A 210 -4.86 9.82 -9.79
N GLN A 211 -4.16 10.88 -9.39
CA GLN A 211 -4.78 12.10 -8.89
C GLN A 211 -5.61 12.80 -9.97
N GLN A 212 -5.11 12.88 -11.21
CA GLN A 212 -5.81 13.49 -12.33
C GLN A 212 -7.06 12.69 -12.73
N LEU A 213 -6.94 11.36 -12.85
CA LEU A 213 -8.07 10.48 -13.13
C LEU A 213 -9.18 10.61 -12.06
N ARG A 214 -8.80 10.63 -10.77
CA ARG A 214 -9.76 10.80 -9.67
C ARG A 214 -10.38 12.20 -9.60
N SER A 215 -9.74 13.23 -10.16
CA SER A 215 -10.28 14.57 -10.26
C SER A 215 -11.24 14.76 -11.43
N GLY A 216 -11.42 13.73 -12.27
CA GLY A 216 -12.33 13.73 -13.40
C GLY A 216 -11.70 14.22 -14.71
N VAL A 217 -10.36 14.28 -14.80
CA VAL A 217 -9.66 14.46 -16.06
C VAL A 217 -9.89 13.24 -16.93
N HIS A 218 -10.26 13.44 -18.20
CA HIS A 218 -10.48 12.35 -19.12
C HIS A 218 -9.16 11.64 -19.47
N GLU A 219 -9.19 10.33 -19.58
CA GLU A 219 -8.03 9.50 -19.85
C GLU A 219 -7.29 9.88 -21.14
N GLU A 220 -8.03 10.36 -22.15
CA GLU A 220 -7.49 10.88 -23.42
C GLU A 220 -6.59 12.12 -23.24
N GLU A 221 -6.83 12.93 -22.21
CA GLU A 221 -6.03 14.11 -21.91
C GLU A 221 -4.71 13.78 -21.22
N LEU A 222 -4.54 12.53 -20.77
CA LEU A 222 -3.36 12.01 -20.05
C LEU A 222 -2.39 11.24 -20.95
N GLU A 223 -2.55 11.31 -22.27
CA GLU A 223 -1.64 10.66 -23.22
C GLU A 223 -0.16 10.97 -22.95
N PRO A 224 0.28 12.23 -22.69
CA PRO A 224 1.67 12.53 -22.41
C PRO A 224 2.18 11.82 -21.14
N GLU A 225 1.40 11.78 -20.06
CA GLU A 225 1.74 11.16 -18.80
C GLU A 225 1.81 9.63 -18.94
N PHE A 226 0.92 9.04 -19.72
CA PHE A 226 0.96 7.60 -20.03
C PHE A 226 2.19 7.23 -20.84
N LEU A 227 2.58 8.02 -21.85
CA LEU A 227 3.80 7.81 -22.63
C LEU A 227 5.04 7.92 -21.73
N GLU A 228 5.11 8.93 -20.84
CA GLU A 228 6.21 9.06 -19.89
C GLU A 228 6.26 7.87 -18.91
N LEU A 229 5.12 7.37 -18.47
CA LEU A 229 5.05 6.19 -17.61
C LEU A 229 5.54 4.93 -18.32
N LEU A 230 5.19 4.72 -19.61
CA LEU A 230 5.68 3.61 -20.41
C LEU A 230 7.20 3.65 -20.58
N ASP A 231 7.77 4.83 -20.88
CA ASP A 231 9.22 5.02 -20.97
C ASP A 231 9.91 4.72 -19.64
N GLU A 232 9.33 5.16 -18.52
CA GLU A 232 9.90 4.90 -17.21
C GLU A 232 9.80 3.41 -16.82
N MET A 233 8.76 2.69 -17.23
CA MET A 233 8.68 1.23 -17.06
C MET A 233 9.84 0.52 -17.75
N ASP A 234 10.22 0.94 -18.96
CA ASP A 234 11.35 0.39 -19.68
C ASP A 234 12.70 0.70 -19.00
N ASN A 235 12.83 1.90 -18.46
CA ASN A 235 14.00 2.31 -17.69
C ASN A 235 14.13 1.47 -16.42
N VAL A 236 13.06 1.33 -15.65
CA VAL A 236 13.03 0.50 -14.42
C VAL A 236 13.35 -0.95 -14.74
N ALA A 237 12.73 -1.54 -15.76
CA ALA A 237 13.03 -2.92 -16.17
C ALA A 237 14.50 -3.14 -16.55
N ARG A 238 15.14 -2.14 -17.19
CA ARG A 238 16.55 -2.17 -17.55
C ARG A 238 17.47 -2.09 -16.32
N GLU A 239 17.18 -1.18 -15.38
CA GLU A 239 17.96 -1.05 -14.15
C GLU A 239 17.76 -2.25 -13.21
N ALA A 240 16.53 -2.76 -13.11
CA ALA A 240 16.21 -3.93 -12.30
C ALA A 240 17.01 -5.17 -12.72
N LYS A 241 17.24 -5.40 -14.02
CA LYS A 241 18.07 -6.50 -14.53
C LYS A 241 19.49 -6.50 -13.97
N LYS A 242 20.05 -5.36 -13.58
CA LYS A 242 21.40 -5.27 -12.98
C LYS A 242 21.42 -5.77 -11.53
N ILE A 243 20.27 -5.79 -10.88
CA ILE A 243 20.11 -6.18 -9.46
C ILE A 243 19.59 -7.61 -9.33
N LEU A 244 18.68 -7.98 -10.22
CA LEU A 244 18.00 -9.28 -10.20
C LEU A 244 18.81 -10.38 -10.91
N GLY A 245 19.67 -10.01 -11.89
CA GLY A 245 20.57 -10.91 -12.63
C GLY A 245 20.02 -11.32 -13.98
#